data_59eef3b7a3270e70463f7a64ba3f59f6
#
_entry.id   59eef3b7a3270e70463f7a64ba3f59f6
#
_cell.length_a   1.000
_cell.length_b   1.000
_cell.length_c   1.000
_cell.angle_alpha   90.00
_cell.angle_beta   90.00
_cell.angle_gamma   90.00
#
_symmetry.space_group_name_H-M   'P 1'
#
loop_
_entity.id
_entity.type
_entity.pdbx_description
1 polymer ?
#
loop_
_entity_poly.entity_id
_entity_poly.type
_entity_poly.pdbx_seq_one_letter_code
_entity_poly.pdbx_strand_id
1 'polypeptide(L)'
;MLRFAIIEDDDRDAVELQNCIADYLARSDVKAKVERFKSATAFVDKYTGGYDVIFMDIEMPGTNGLEASERIRKLDTQVVIIFVTATVQYAVDGYRVNAFDCVIKPVTASTFFKKLDRIIEYVGREKSKTITIRTPQGIIKQPLNEIYYVEVTEHYLAYHTEKGDIRVYGKLSDIEEFLTSNGFFRCNRCYIVNMRFVKSFVGDTVEIGGDKLLISRRRRQDFMQALTYYFGGR
;
A
#
# COMPACT_ATOMS: atom_id res chain seq x y z
N MET A 1 7.09 -1.40 13.18
CA MET A 1 5.85 -1.92 13.80
C MET A 1 4.77 -1.89 12.74
N LEU A 2 4.07 -3.00 12.52
CA LEU A 2 2.97 -3.08 11.55
C LEU A 2 1.70 -2.42 12.12
N ARG A 3 0.79 -2.01 11.23
CA ARG A 3 -0.52 -1.49 11.62
C ARG A 3 -1.62 -2.32 10.96
N PHE A 4 -2.44 -2.95 11.79
CA PHE A 4 -3.56 -3.77 11.36
C PHE A 4 -4.88 -3.06 11.68
N ALA A 5 -5.82 -3.08 10.75
CA ALA A 5 -7.20 -2.70 10.99
C ALA A 5 -8.10 -3.93 10.93
N ILE A 6 -9.06 -4.01 11.82
CA ILE A 6 -10.15 -4.99 11.81
C ILE A 6 -11.44 -4.20 11.61
N ILE A 7 -12.16 -4.49 10.54
CA ILE A 7 -13.45 -3.88 10.24
C ILE A 7 -14.51 -4.97 10.39
N GLU A 8 -15.21 -4.94 11.52
CA GLU A 8 -16.12 -5.99 11.98
C GLU A 8 -17.16 -5.39 12.93
N ASP A 9 -18.43 -5.48 12.63
CA ASP A 9 -19.51 -4.94 13.45
C ASP A 9 -19.90 -5.87 14.59
N ASP A 10 -19.84 -7.20 14.39
CA ASP A 10 -20.11 -8.16 15.47
C ASP A 10 -18.98 -8.18 16.49
N ASP A 11 -19.38 -8.03 17.79
CA ASP A 11 -18.39 -7.96 18.87
C ASP A 11 -17.73 -9.31 19.17
N ARG A 12 -18.40 -10.44 18.93
CA ARG A 12 -17.88 -11.79 19.20
C ARG A 12 -16.86 -12.16 18.14
N ASP A 13 -17.19 -11.97 16.87
CA ASP A 13 -16.32 -12.25 15.74
C ASP A 13 -15.05 -11.39 15.79
N ALA A 14 -15.22 -10.09 16.14
CA ALA A 14 -14.10 -9.20 16.33
C ALA A 14 -13.16 -9.64 17.46
N VAL A 15 -13.68 -10.06 18.60
CA VAL A 15 -12.87 -10.56 19.74
C VAL A 15 -12.17 -11.85 19.36
N GLU A 16 -12.84 -12.78 18.67
CA GLU A 16 -12.21 -14.01 18.18
C GLU A 16 -11.02 -13.73 17.27
N LEU A 17 -11.23 -12.85 16.29
CA LEU A 17 -10.16 -12.47 15.36
C LEU A 17 -9.01 -11.73 16.07
N GLN A 18 -9.33 -10.82 16.99
CA GLN A 18 -8.33 -10.10 17.79
C GLN A 18 -7.50 -11.07 18.65
N ASN A 19 -8.14 -12.05 19.29
CA ASN A 19 -7.45 -13.06 20.07
C ASN A 19 -6.53 -13.93 19.21
N CYS A 20 -6.99 -14.38 18.04
CA CYS A 20 -6.16 -15.11 17.10
C CYS A 20 -4.94 -14.30 16.64
N ILE A 21 -5.10 -13.02 16.35
CA ILE A 21 -3.99 -12.14 16.00
C ILE A 21 -3.04 -11.95 17.17
N ALA A 22 -3.56 -11.71 18.38
CA ALA A 22 -2.75 -11.53 19.59
C ALA A 22 -1.93 -12.78 19.91
N ASP A 23 -2.54 -13.97 19.81
CA ASP A 23 -1.87 -15.25 20.02
C ASP A 23 -0.74 -15.48 19.00
N TYR A 24 -0.96 -15.10 17.74
CA TYR A 24 0.07 -15.15 16.71
C TYR A 24 1.23 -14.21 17.02
N LEU A 25 0.94 -12.96 17.36
CA LEU A 25 1.96 -11.95 17.69
C LEU A 25 2.78 -12.32 18.93
N ALA A 26 2.15 -12.97 19.91
CA ALA A 26 2.85 -13.47 21.11
C ALA A 26 3.84 -14.60 20.83
N ARG A 27 3.65 -15.35 19.73
CA ARG A 27 4.51 -16.48 19.32
C ARG A 27 5.51 -16.13 18.23
N SER A 28 5.45 -14.89 17.70
CA SER A 28 6.30 -14.41 16.61
C SER A 28 7.09 -13.18 17.07
N ASP A 29 8.19 -12.87 16.36
CA ASP A 29 8.95 -11.62 16.58
C ASP A 29 8.30 -10.39 15.95
N VAL A 30 7.07 -10.55 15.44
CA VAL A 30 6.33 -9.49 14.74
C VAL A 30 5.68 -8.54 15.74
N LYS A 31 5.94 -7.25 15.57
CA LYS A 31 5.26 -6.20 16.35
C LYS A 31 4.22 -5.51 15.48
N ALA A 32 2.96 -5.56 15.91
CA ALA A 32 1.85 -4.90 15.24
C ALA A 32 0.96 -4.15 16.25
N LYS A 33 0.37 -3.03 15.78
CA LYS A 33 -0.74 -2.36 16.46
C LYS A 33 -2.02 -2.78 15.75
N VAL A 34 -3.02 -3.22 16.50
CA VAL A 34 -4.32 -3.65 15.98
C VAL A 34 -5.37 -2.65 16.40
N GLU A 35 -6.12 -2.12 15.43
CA GLU A 35 -7.22 -1.18 15.67
C GLU A 35 -8.52 -1.78 15.11
N ARG A 36 -9.61 -1.71 15.88
CA ARG A 36 -10.94 -2.18 15.43
C ARG A 36 -11.84 -1.03 15.05
N PHE A 37 -12.62 -1.24 14.01
CA PHE A 37 -13.68 -0.36 13.52
C PHE A 37 -14.99 -1.16 13.36
N LYS A 38 -16.09 -0.66 13.93
CA LYS A 38 -17.41 -1.32 13.86
C LYS A 38 -18.20 -0.99 12.59
N SER A 39 -17.66 -0.17 11.70
CA SER A 39 -18.37 0.28 10.50
C SER A 39 -17.39 0.50 9.36
N ALA A 40 -17.65 -0.15 8.23
CA ALA A 40 -16.90 0.05 7.02
C ALA A 40 -17.05 1.48 6.48
N THR A 41 -18.25 2.04 6.52
CA THR A 41 -18.53 3.42 6.11
C THR A 41 -17.66 4.42 6.91
N ALA A 42 -17.71 4.33 8.24
CA ALA A 42 -16.96 5.23 9.11
C ALA A 42 -15.44 5.07 8.95
N PHE A 43 -14.98 3.85 8.65
CA PHE A 43 -13.57 3.58 8.38
C PHE A 43 -13.12 4.23 7.07
N VAL A 44 -13.88 3.98 5.97
CA VAL A 44 -13.52 4.49 4.63
C VAL A 44 -13.58 6.02 4.57
N ASP A 45 -14.57 6.64 5.21
CA ASP A 45 -14.71 8.11 5.21
C ASP A 45 -13.54 8.82 5.92
N LYS A 46 -12.85 8.12 6.83
CA LYS A 46 -11.67 8.63 7.54
C LYS A 46 -10.36 8.02 7.05
N TYR A 47 -10.41 7.20 6.01
CA TYR A 47 -9.22 6.50 5.52
C TYR A 47 -8.24 7.45 4.86
N THR A 48 -7.04 7.53 5.42
CA THR A 48 -5.92 8.34 4.89
C THR A 48 -4.69 7.48 4.59
N GLY A 49 -4.87 6.14 4.55
CA GLY A 49 -3.75 5.21 4.43
C GLY A 49 -3.08 4.86 5.75
N GLY A 50 -1.90 4.28 5.66
CA GLY A 50 -1.03 3.99 6.81
C GLY A 50 -1.31 2.67 7.53
N TYR A 51 -2.23 1.85 7.06
CA TYR A 51 -2.37 0.46 7.48
C TYR A 51 -1.58 -0.47 6.55
N ASP A 52 -1.05 -1.54 7.12
CA ASP A 52 -0.35 -2.59 6.36
C ASP A 52 -1.29 -3.71 5.96
N VAL A 53 -2.22 -4.04 6.85
CA VAL A 53 -3.22 -5.09 6.65
C VAL A 53 -4.58 -4.61 7.16
N ILE A 54 -5.60 -4.87 6.37
CA ILE A 54 -7.00 -4.66 6.71
C ILE A 54 -7.70 -6.03 6.69
N PHE A 55 -8.22 -6.45 7.84
CA PHE A 55 -9.16 -7.56 7.94
C PHE A 55 -10.56 -6.98 7.84
N MET A 56 -11.29 -7.34 6.81
CA MET A 56 -12.58 -6.75 6.46
C MET A 56 -13.67 -7.81 6.43
N ASP A 57 -14.67 -7.67 7.28
CA ASP A 57 -15.89 -8.44 7.06
C ASP A 57 -16.63 -7.92 5.82
N ILE A 58 -17.27 -8.81 5.12
CA ILE A 58 -18.07 -8.46 3.93
C ILE A 58 -19.51 -8.14 4.32
N GLU A 59 -20.08 -8.91 5.24
CA GLU A 59 -21.48 -8.83 5.61
C GLU A 59 -21.69 -7.87 6.79
N MET A 60 -21.67 -6.57 6.51
CA MET A 60 -21.89 -5.53 7.51
C MET A 60 -23.06 -4.62 7.12
N PRO A 61 -23.79 -4.04 8.12
CA PRO A 61 -24.83 -3.05 7.87
C PRO A 61 -24.30 -1.80 7.16
N GLY A 62 -25.07 -1.32 6.19
CA GLY A 62 -24.70 -0.12 5.41
C GLY A 62 -23.80 -0.43 4.23
N THR A 63 -22.58 0.08 4.21
CA THR A 63 -21.58 -0.23 3.17
C THR A 63 -21.01 -1.62 3.44
N ASN A 64 -21.19 -2.55 2.49
CA ASN A 64 -20.58 -3.87 2.61
C ASN A 64 -19.05 -3.81 2.43
N GLY A 65 -18.35 -4.87 2.87
CA GLY A 65 -16.89 -4.91 2.85
C GLY A 65 -16.29 -4.87 1.45
N LEU A 66 -16.99 -5.34 0.42
CA LEU A 66 -16.52 -5.26 -0.98
C LEU A 66 -16.54 -3.82 -1.48
N GLU A 67 -17.65 -3.11 -1.31
CA GLU A 67 -17.75 -1.69 -1.67
C GLU A 67 -16.74 -0.83 -0.90
N ALA A 68 -16.59 -1.11 0.40
CA ALA A 68 -15.58 -0.45 1.22
C ALA A 68 -14.18 -0.67 0.66
N SER A 69 -13.87 -1.91 0.28
CA SER A 69 -12.58 -2.28 -0.31
C SER A 69 -12.35 -1.62 -1.67
N GLU A 70 -13.36 -1.49 -2.52
CA GLU A 70 -13.28 -0.75 -3.79
C GLU A 70 -12.96 0.74 -3.55
N ARG A 71 -13.58 1.35 -2.53
CA ARG A 71 -13.29 2.74 -2.15
C ARG A 71 -11.86 2.89 -1.59
N ILE A 72 -11.42 1.94 -0.76
CA ILE A 72 -10.05 1.92 -0.25
C ILE A 72 -9.05 1.78 -1.40
N ARG A 73 -9.28 0.89 -2.37
CA ARG A 73 -8.39 0.69 -3.52
C ARG A 73 -8.21 1.94 -4.38
N LYS A 74 -9.21 2.82 -4.44
CA LYS A 74 -9.07 4.12 -5.11
C LYS A 74 -8.10 5.08 -4.38
N LEU A 75 -7.84 4.85 -3.10
CA LEU A 75 -6.96 5.67 -2.26
C LEU A 75 -5.62 4.98 -1.96
N ASP A 76 -5.65 3.66 -1.83
CA ASP A 76 -4.48 2.84 -1.45
C ASP A 76 -4.54 1.47 -2.11
N THR A 77 -3.69 1.26 -3.09
CA THR A 77 -3.60 0.01 -3.84
C THR A 77 -2.71 -1.02 -3.17
N GLN A 78 -1.90 -0.60 -2.19
CA GLN A 78 -0.85 -1.43 -1.61
C GLN A 78 -1.23 -2.07 -0.29
N VAL A 79 -2.20 -1.50 0.43
CA VAL A 79 -2.65 -2.10 1.69
C VAL A 79 -3.15 -3.53 1.43
N VAL A 80 -2.70 -4.47 2.25
CA VAL A 80 -3.15 -5.86 2.14
C VAL A 80 -4.57 -5.96 2.70
N ILE A 81 -5.54 -6.36 1.86
CA ILE A 81 -6.92 -6.60 2.29
C ILE A 81 -7.15 -8.10 2.37
N ILE A 82 -7.65 -8.53 3.52
CA ILE A 82 -8.06 -9.90 3.80
C ILE A 82 -9.55 -9.87 4.15
N PHE A 83 -10.36 -10.59 3.42
CA PHE A 83 -11.74 -10.75 3.82
C PHE A 83 -11.87 -11.79 4.93
N VAL A 84 -12.72 -11.50 5.91
CA VAL A 84 -13.07 -12.43 6.99
C VAL A 84 -14.59 -12.53 7.02
N THR A 85 -15.17 -13.60 6.49
CA THR A 85 -16.61 -13.69 6.23
C THR A 85 -17.18 -15.09 6.53
N ALA A 86 -18.45 -15.17 6.83
CA ALA A 86 -19.15 -16.46 6.99
C ALA A 86 -19.46 -17.13 5.63
N THR A 87 -19.47 -16.38 4.53
CA THR A 87 -19.97 -16.84 3.24
C THR A 87 -18.86 -17.08 2.23
N VAL A 88 -18.69 -18.34 1.80
CA VAL A 88 -17.66 -18.79 0.85
C VAL A 88 -17.81 -18.14 -0.54
N GLN A 89 -19.03 -17.78 -0.93
CA GLN A 89 -19.33 -17.21 -2.26
C GLN A 89 -18.52 -15.93 -2.54
N TYR A 90 -18.26 -15.13 -1.52
CA TYR A 90 -17.49 -13.88 -1.65
C TYR A 90 -15.99 -14.07 -1.88
N ALA A 91 -15.47 -15.29 -1.74
CA ALA A 91 -14.07 -15.55 -2.09
C ALA A 91 -13.75 -15.28 -3.57
N VAL A 92 -14.76 -15.44 -4.45
CA VAL A 92 -14.64 -15.13 -5.89
C VAL A 92 -14.66 -13.61 -6.13
N ASP A 93 -15.50 -12.88 -5.40
CA ASP A 93 -15.62 -11.42 -5.56
C ASP A 93 -14.39 -10.67 -5.03
N GLY A 94 -13.59 -11.30 -4.17
CA GLY A 94 -12.32 -10.76 -3.69
C GLY A 94 -11.31 -10.42 -4.79
N TYR A 95 -11.39 -11.09 -5.95
CA TYR A 95 -10.56 -10.78 -7.11
C TYR A 95 -10.82 -9.36 -7.65
N ARG A 96 -12.04 -8.84 -7.56
CA ARG A 96 -12.40 -7.51 -8.06
C ARG A 96 -11.68 -6.38 -7.34
N VAL A 97 -11.34 -6.59 -6.08
CA VAL A 97 -10.66 -5.62 -5.23
C VAL A 97 -9.20 -5.99 -4.94
N ASN A 98 -8.68 -6.98 -5.67
CA ASN A 98 -7.33 -7.49 -5.47
C ASN A 98 -7.07 -7.80 -3.98
N ALA A 99 -8.01 -8.53 -3.36
CA ALA A 99 -7.83 -9.02 -2.00
C ALA A 99 -6.71 -10.07 -1.99
N PHE A 100 -5.87 -10.03 -0.96
CA PHE A 100 -4.74 -10.94 -0.84
C PHE A 100 -5.20 -12.37 -0.50
N ASP A 101 -6.22 -12.49 0.34
CA ASP A 101 -6.79 -13.80 0.76
C ASP A 101 -8.20 -13.60 1.35
N CYS A 102 -8.87 -14.72 1.60
CA CYS A 102 -10.15 -14.78 2.31
C CYS A 102 -10.07 -15.79 3.45
N VAL A 103 -10.61 -15.44 4.61
CA VAL A 103 -10.72 -16.29 5.80
C VAL A 103 -12.19 -16.54 6.05
N ILE A 104 -12.58 -17.80 6.14
CA ILE A 104 -13.96 -18.19 6.43
C ILE A 104 -14.13 -18.32 7.94
N LYS A 105 -15.17 -17.70 8.48
CA LYS A 105 -15.57 -17.82 9.89
C LYS A 105 -16.18 -19.22 10.15
N PRO A 106 -15.93 -19.84 11.33
CA PRO A 106 -15.16 -19.34 12.45
C PRO A 106 -13.64 -19.37 12.19
N VAL A 107 -12.92 -18.38 12.72
CA VAL A 107 -11.47 -18.24 12.52
C VAL A 107 -10.72 -19.26 13.38
N THR A 108 -10.15 -20.29 12.74
CA THR A 108 -9.35 -21.28 13.45
C THR A 108 -7.87 -20.92 13.44
N ALA A 109 -7.22 -20.96 14.61
CA ALA A 109 -5.83 -20.55 14.77
C ALA A 109 -4.88 -21.27 13.80
N SER A 110 -5.05 -22.59 13.59
CA SER A 110 -4.14 -23.39 12.77
C SER A 110 -4.10 -22.99 11.29
N THR A 111 -5.25 -22.63 10.71
CA THR A 111 -5.35 -22.18 9.32
C THR A 111 -5.02 -20.70 9.19
N PHE A 112 -5.43 -19.91 10.16
CA PHE A 112 -5.23 -18.48 10.16
C PHE A 112 -3.75 -18.10 10.34
N PHE A 113 -3.01 -18.80 11.19
CA PHE A 113 -1.57 -18.54 11.39
C PHE A 113 -0.77 -18.73 10.11
N LYS A 114 -1.05 -19.77 9.32
CA LYS A 114 -0.40 -19.97 8.01
C LYS A 114 -0.68 -18.82 7.03
N LYS A 115 -1.89 -18.26 7.09
CA LYS A 115 -2.23 -17.09 6.27
C LYS A 115 -1.49 -15.85 6.77
N LEU A 116 -1.43 -15.63 8.09
CA LEU A 116 -0.66 -14.53 8.68
C LEU A 116 0.83 -14.61 8.34
N ASP A 117 1.45 -15.80 8.37
CA ASP A 117 2.84 -15.95 7.93
C ASP A 117 3.06 -15.44 6.51
N ARG A 118 2.20 -15.82 5.56
CA ARG A 118 2.27 -15.36 4.17
C ARG A 118 2.05 -13.86 4.03
N ILE A 119 1.10 -13.31 4.77
CA ILE A 119 0.79 -11.86 4.79
C ILE A 119 1.99 -11.08 5.29
N ILE A 120 2.56 -11.50 6.42
CA ILE A 120 3.69 -10.81 7.05
C ILE A 120 4.94 -10.90 6.19
N GLU A 121 5.20 -12.07 5.58
CA GLU A 121 6.29 -12.21 4.63
C GLU A 121 6.12 -11.28 3.42
N TYR A 122 4.90 -11.19 2.87
CA TYR A 122 4.61 -10.30 1.76
C TYR A 122 4.81 -8.81 2.14
N VAL A 123 4.20 -8.38 3.25
CA VAL A 123 4.35 -7.00 3.76
C VAL A 123 5.81 -6.69 4.09
N GLY A 124 6.52 -7.65 4.69
CA GLY A 124 7.94 -7.53 5.00
C GLY A 124 8.80 -7.34 3.76
N ARG A 125 8.56 -8.11 2.70
CA ARG A 125 9.26 -7.96 1.42
C ARG A 125 9.01 -6.60 0.79
N GLU A 126 7.75 -6.15 0.75
CA GLU A 126 7.42 -4.84 0.19
C GLU A 126 8.06 -3.69 0.99
N LYS A 127 8.10 -3.80 2.31
CA LYS A 127 8.77 -2.82 3.18
C LYS A 127 10.29 -2.87 3.11
N SER A 128 10.87 -4.01 2.78
CA SER A 128 12.32 -4.19 2.73
C SER A 128 12.97 -3.74 1.42
N LYS A 129 12.16 -3.40 0.40
CA LYS A 129 12.68 -2.84 -0.85
C LYS A 129 13.37 -1.51 -0.58
N THR A 130 14.66 -1.46 -0.76
CA THR A 130 15.46 -0.26 -0.51
C THR A 130 16.31 0.09 -1.71
N ILE A 131 16.56 1.38 -1.90
CA ILE A 131 17.62 1.86 -2.78
C ILE A 131 18.84 2.26 -1.94
N THR A 132 20.02 1.92 -2.43
CA THR A 132 21.28 2.33 -1.81
C THR A 132 21.73 3.67 -2.38
N ILE A 133 21.75 4.70 -1.57
CA ILE A 133 22.16 6.06 -1.94
C ILE A 133 23.55 6.31 -1.36
N ARG A 134 24.50 6.63 -2.23
CA ARG A 134 25.87 6.98 -1.82
C ARG A 134 25.95 8.49 -1.64
N THR A 135 26.23 8.93 -0.43
CA THR A 135 26.44 10.34 -0.07
C THR A 135 27.90 10.60 0.29
N PRO A 136 28.35 11.85 0.33
CA PRO A 136 29.70 12.18 0.83
C PRO A 136 29.96 11.73 2.26
N GLN A 137 28.90 11.57 3.07
CA GLN A 137 28.96 11.15 4.47
C GLN A 137 28.87 9.63 4.65
N GLY A 138 28.61 8.86 3.58
CA GLY A 138 28.50 7.42 3.64
C GLY A 138 27.36 6.85 2.79
N ILE A 139 26.87 5.69 3.18
CA ILE A 139 25.83 4.94 2.44
C ILE A 139 24.53 4.99 3.23
N ILE A 140 23.45 5.42 2.57
CA ILE A 140 22.08 5.41 3.09
C ILE A 140 21.32 4.29 2.40
N LYS A 141 20.65 3.41 3.15
CA LYS A 141 19.62 2.51 2.65
C LYS A 141 18.27 3.18 2.82
N GLN A 142 17.70 3.66 1.72
CA GLN A 142 16.41 4.37 1.72
C GLN A 142 15.29 3.42 1.28
N PRO A 143 14.27 3.17 2.12
CA PRO A 143 13.09 2.41 1.72
C PRO A 143 12.36 3.07 0.56
N LEU A 144 12.00 2.29 -0.46
CA LEU A 144 11.28 2.81 -1.64
C LEU A 144 9.89 3.34 -1.29
N ASN A 145 9.26 2.73 -0.30
CA ASN A 145 7.94 3.13 0.18
C ASN A 145 7.95 4.41 1.06
N GLU A 146 9.10 5.05 1.23
CA GLU A 146 9.23 6.37 1.86
C GLU A 146 9.59 7.47 0.84
N ILE A 147 9.86 7.10 -0.44
CA ILE A 147 10.22 8.06 -1.50
C ILE A 147 8.97 8.43 -2.29
N TYR A 148 8.63 9.70 -2.30
CA TYR A 148 7.54 10.25 -3.11
C TYR A 148 7.91 10.32 -4.58
N TYR A 149 9.03 10.95 -4.89
CA TYR A 149 9.58 11.07 -6.25
C TYR A 149 11.08 11.36 -6.20
N VAL A 150 11.74 11.19 -7.33
CA VAL A 150 13.14 11.57 -7.52
C VAL A 150 13.21 12.63 -8.61
N GLU A 151 13.84 13.74 -8.31
CA GLU A 151 14.11 14.83 -9.23
C GLU A 151 15.57 14.87 -9.63
N VAL A 152 15.85 15.25 -10.88
CA VAL A 152 17.21 15.66 -11.27
C VAL A 152 17.25 17.12 -11.61
N THR A 153 18.16 17.85 -10.97
CA THR A 153 18.46 19.25 -11.27
C THR A 153 19.97 19.33 -11.54
N GLU A 154 20.32 19.74 -12.78
CA GLU A 154 21.71 19.74 -13.26
C GLU A 154 22.31 18.34 -13.22
N HIS A 155 23.17 18.08 -12.25
CA HIS A 155 23.84 16.80 -12.03
C HIS A 155 23.53 16.18 -10.66
N TYR A 156 22.50 16.68 -9.96
CA TYR A 156 22.11 16.19 -8.64
C TYR A 156 20.75 15.52 -8.68
N LEU A 157 20.67 14.35 -8.07
CA LEU A 157 19.44 13.67 -7.75
C LEU A 157 18.95 14.13 -6.39
N ALA A 158 17.69 14.53 -6.28
CA ALA A 158 16.99 14.80 -5.04
C ALA A 158 15.92 13.73 -4.85
N TYR A 159 16.06 12.90 -3.82
CA TYR A 159 15.04 11.94 -3.39
C TYR A 159 14.14 12.65 -2.38
N HIS A 160 12.92 12.94 -2.78
CA HIS A 160 11.93 13.61 -1.93
C HIS A 160 11.21 12.56 -1.07
N THR A 161 11.32 12.71 0.25
CA THR A 161 10.77 11.74 1.21
C THR A 161 9.96 12.43 2.30
N GLU A 162 9.16 11.68 3.06
CA GLU A 162 8.44 12.19 4.22
C GLU A 162 9.38 12.83 5.28
N LYS A 163 10.61 12.34 5.37
CA LYS A 163 11.60 12.78 6.36
C LYS A 163 12.50 13.92 5.86
N GLY A 164 12.27 14.40 4.64
CA GLY A 164 13.06 15.41 3.96
C GLY A 164 13.81 14.87 2.75
N ASP A 165 14.58 15.74 2.10
CA ASP A 165 15.24 15.47 0.83
C ASP A 165 16.66 14.92 1.04
N ILE A 166 17.01 13.91 0.22
CA ILE A 166 18.38 13.39 0.13
C ILE A 166 18.93 13.80 -1.22
N ARG A 167 19.98 14.65 -1.22
CA ARG A 167 20.61 15.12 -2.46
C ARG A 167 21.98 14.48 -2.67
N VAL A 168 22.18 13.94 -3.88
CA VAL A 168 23.44 13.29 -4.26
C VAL A 168 23.77 13.56 -5.72
N TYR A 169 25.06 13.56 -6.07
CA TYR A 169 25.49 13.63 -7.46
C TYR A 169 25.08 12.35 -8.21
N GLY A 170 24.46 12.48 -9.39
CA GLY A 170 24.02 11.33 -10.17
C GLY A 170 23.07 11.67 -11.31
N LYS A 171 22.66 10.64 -12.05
CA LYS A 171 21.74 10.76 -13.19
C LYS A 171 20.51 9.88 -12.96
N LEU A 172 19.35 10.35 -13.42
CA LEU A 172 18.12 9.53 -13.35
C LEU A 172 18.25 8.23 -14.15
N SER A 173 18.99 8.21 -15.26
CA SER A 173 19.22 7.00 -16.06
C SER A 173 19.84 5.86 -15.25
N ASP A 174 20.66 6.18 -14.23
CA ASP A 174 21.40 5.17 -13.46
C ASP A 174 20.48 4.42 -12.47
N ILE A 175 19.34 5.00 -12.14
CA ILE A 175 18.35 4.48 -11.18
C ILE A 175 16.99 4.19 -11.80
N GLU A 176 16.76 4.58 -13.06
CA GLU A 176 15.46 4.50 -13.74
C GLU A 176 14.94 3.07 -13.81
N GLU A 177 15.74 2.13 -14.30
CA GLU A 177 15.33 0.74 -14.45
C GLU A 177 14.94 0.12 -13.11
N PHE A 178 15.78 0.34 -12.08
CA PHE A 178 15.49 -0.16 -10.75
C PHE A 178 14.21 0.44 -10.17
N LEU A 179 14.01 1.75 -10.27
CA LEU A 179 12.82 2.40 -9.74
C LEU A 179 11.57 2.00 -10.51
N THR A 180 11.61 1.98 -11.85
CA THR A 180 10.43 1.61 -12.66
C THR A 180 10.01 0.16 -12.45
N SER A 181 10.95 -0.76 -12.23
CA SER A 181 10.65 -2.15 -11.85
C SER A 181 10.04 -2.28 -10.45
N ASN A 182 10.05 -1.20 -9.64
CA ASN A 182 9.52 -1.16 -8.28
C ASN A 182 8.37 -0.15 -8.10
N GLY A 183 7.56 0.06 -9.13
CA GLY A 183 6.32 0.84 -9.02
C GLY A 183 6.49 2.35 -9.19
N PHE A 184 7.63 2.78 -9.76
CA PHE A 184 7.83 4.18 -10.14
C PHE A 184 7.58 4.37 -11.63
N PHE A 185 7.31 5.60 -12.03
CA PHE A 185 7.12 5.99 -13.42
C PHE A 185 7.95 7.23 -13.78
N ARG A 186 8.65 7.18 -14.92
CA ARG A 186 9.39 8.32 -15.45
C ARG A 186 8.45 9.31 -16.14
N CYS A 187 8.16 10.45 -15.51
CA CYS A 187 7.22 11.44 -16.01
C CYS A 187 7.78 12.28 -17.16
N ASN A 188 9.04 12.66 -17.04
CA ASN A 188 9.77 13.46 -18.03
C ASN A 188 11.29 13.28 -17.83
N ARG A 189 12.09 14.19 -18.42
CA ARG A 189 13.55 14.13 -18.27
C ARG A 189 14.03 14.44 -16.84
N CYS A 190 13.20 15.09 -16.02
CA CYS A 190 13.60 15.56 -14.69
C CYS A 190 13.02 14.75 -13.54
N TYR A 191 11.91 14.01 -13.74
CA TYR A 191 11.18 13.37 -12.65
C TYR A 191 10.91 11.89 -12.89
N ILE A 192 11.11 11.10 -11.82
CA ILE A 192 10.58 9.73 -11.68
C ILE A 192 9.70 9.73 -10.43
N VAL A 193 8.41 9.44 -10.56
CA VAL A 193 7.44 9.48 -9.47
C VAL A 193 7.09 8.09 -8.99
N ASN A 194 6.88 7.94 -7.70
CA ASN A 194 6.35 6.73 -7.11
C ASN A 194 4.83 6.70 -7.28
N MET A 195 4.33 5.77 -8.07
CA MET A 195 2.89 5.67 -8.37
C MET A 195 2.03 5.43 -7.13
N ARG A 196 2.60 4.84 -6.09
CA ARG A 196 1.96 4.62 -4.79
C ARG A 196 1.41 5.91 -4.17
N PHE A 197 2.12 7.02 -4.32
CA PHE A 197 1.82 8.29 -3.66
C PHE A 197 1.12 9.30 -4.56
N VAL A 198 0.76 8.90 -5.78
CA VAL A 198 -0.02 9.76 -6.68
C VAL A 198 -1.40 9.98 -6.09
N LYS A 199 -1.70 11.22 -5.72
CA LYS A 199 -2.97 11.63 -5.15
C LYS A 199 -4.00 11.98 -6.22
N SER A 200 -3.55 12.70 -7.25
CA SER A 200 -4.39 13.07 -8.38
C SER A 200 -3.55 13.26 -9.64
N PHE A 201 -4.20 13.08 -10.79
CA PHE A 201 -3.65 13.42 -12.09
C PHE A 201 -4.71 14.15 -12.91
N VAL A 202 -4.47 15.44 -13.16
CA VAL A 202 -5.40 16.31 -13.88
C VAL A 202 -4.65 17.05 -14.98
N GLY A 203 -5.13 16.89 -16.21
CA GLY A 203 -4.44 17.47 -17.37
C GLY A 203 -3.09 16.80 -17.62
N ASP A 204 -2.02 17.50 -17.38
CA ASP A 204 -0.63 17.04 -17.46
C ASP A 204 0.11 17.17 -16.12
N THR A 205 -0.63 17.41 -15.04
CA THR A 205 -0.09 17.63 -13.70
C THR A 205 -0.45 16.47 -12.78
N VAL A 206 0.56 15.89 -12.13
CA VAL A 206 0.42 14.89 -11.05
C VAL A 206 0.65 15.56 -9.70
N GLU A 207 -0.21 15.29 -8.74
CA GLU A 207 -0.05 15.70 -7.34
C GLU A 207 0.51 14.52 -6.53
N ILE A 208 1.65 14.75 -5.88
CA ILE A 208 2.38 13.73 -5.13
C ILE A 208 3.21 14.35 -4.01
N GLY A 209 3.14 13.79 -2.78
CA GLY A 209 3.91 14.31 -1.64
C GLY A 209 3.62 15.76 -1.26
N GLY A 210 2.50 16.33 -1.72
CA GLY A 210 2.16 17.75 -1.55
C GLY A 210 2.60 18.63 -2.71
N ASP A 211 3.40 18.13 -3.64
CA ASP A 211 3.93 18.84 -4.80
C ASP A 211 3.10 18.57 -6.06
N LYS A 212 3.20 19.49 -7.03
CA LYS A 212 2.58 19.37 -8.35
C LYS A 212 3.66 19.27 -9.41
N LEU A 213 3.77 18.10 -10.05
CA LEU A 213 4.79 17.81 -11.03
C LEU A 213 4.18 17.68 -12.43
N LEU A 214 4.91 18.16 -13.46
CA LEU A 214 4.46 18.08 -14.84
C LEU A 214 4.88 16.76 -15.49
N ILE A 215 3.96 16.13 -16.17
CA ILE A 215 4.20 15.00 -17.05
C ILE A 215 4.36 15.49 -18.48
N SER A 216 5.39 15.01 -19.17
CA SER A 216 5.58 15.40 -20.56
C SER A 216 4.43 14.88 -21.43
N ARG A 217 3.99 15.68 -22.42
CA ARG A 217 2.89 15.34 -23.32
C ARG A 217 3.04 13.96 -23.96
N ARG A 218 4.27 13.58 -24.31
CA ARG A 218 4.56 12.26 -24.92
C ARG A 218 4.33 11.11 -23.95
N ARG A 219 4.50 11.31 -22.64
CA ARG A 219 4.37 10.25 -21.61
C ARG A 219 3.00 10.24 -20.94
N ARG A 220 2.13 11.19 -21.27
CA ARG A 220 0.82 11.32 -20.62
C ARG A 220 -0.04 10.06 -20.77
N GLN A 221 -0.11 9.53 -22.00
CA GLN A 221 -0.92 8.34 -22.27
C GLN A 221 -0.34 7.12 -21.56
N ASP A 222 0.97 6.93 -21.63
CA ASP A 222 1.67 5.83 -20.95
C ASP A 222 1.50 5.93 -19.43
N PHE A 223 1.55 7.15 -18.87
CA PHE A 223 1.33 7.38 -17.44
C PHE A 223 -0.10 7.04 -17.02
N MET A 224 -1.10 7.48 -17.78
CA MET A 224 -2.50 7.10 -17.54
C MET A 224 -2.67 5.59 -17.55
N GLN A 225 -2.09 4.93 -18.54
CA GLN A 225 -2.13 3.47 -18.67
C GLN A 225 -1.43 2.78 -17.49
N ALA A 226 -0.26 3.27 -17.12
CA ALA A 226 0.50 2.77 -15.98
C ALA A 226 -0.26 2.97 -14.65
N LEU A 227 -0.89 4.14 -14.44
CA LEU A 227 -1.75 4.39 -13.28
C LEU A 227 -2.96 3.47 -13.27
N THR A 228 -3.65 3.32 -14.40
CA THR A 228 -4.80 2.42 -14.50
C THR A 228 -4.38 0.99 -14.16
N TYR A 229 -3.27 0.52 -14.70
CA TYR A 229 -2.72 -0.80 -14.36
C TYR A 229 -2.32 -0.90 -12.89
N TYR A 230 -1.65 0.13 -12.35
CA TYR A 230 -1.19 0.16 -10.96
C TYR A 230 -2.35 0.20 -9.97
N PHE A 231 -3.43 0.95 -10.28
CA PHE A 231 -4.57 1.15 -9.40
C PHE A 231 -5.74 0.17 -9.58
N GLY A 232 -5.75 -0.65 -10.59
CA GLY A 232 -6.89 -1.54 -10.78
C GLY A 232 -6.85 -2.41 -12.02
N GLY A 233 -5.72 -2.47 -12.66
CA GLY A 233 -5.63 -3.10 -13.93
C GLY A 233 -5.19 -4.56 -13.92
N ARG A 234 -6.13 -5.46 -13.88
CA ARG A 234 -6.14 -6.65 -14.75
C ARG A 234 -7.53 -6.84 -15.27
#